data_eb339cbb6062f7717d7a8b1f71374f4d
#
_entry.id   eb339cbb6062f7717d7a8b1f71374f4d
#
_cell.length_a   1.000
_cell.length_b   1.000
_cell.length_c   1.000
_cell.angle_alpha   90.00
_cell.angle_beta   90.00
_cell.angle_gamma   90.00
#
_symmetry.space_group_name_H-M   'P 1'
#
loop_
_entity.id
_entity.type
_entity.pdbx_description
1 polymer ?
#
loop_
_entity_poly.entity_id
_entity_poly.type
_entity_poly.pdbx_seq_one_letter_code
_entity_poly.pdbx_strand_id
1 'polypeptide(L)'
;AKVLTNYDVAREAFDDAHARTLVETFREYDAHDDDGTDERIPVMDAGTMGMGLIPYIRDFDRLVIVDAVDCGPDATPGTCYTFTPEDMAAYSIMHSLHDMRVSDVLNNARLAGHDCDIRCVGVQKKDICPRDFTIDLTPEVKAAVPYAVDAVLELLEIEL
;
A
#
# COMPACT_ATOMS: atom_id res chain seq x y z
N ALA A 1 3.65 -4.86 -1.96
CA ALA A 1 4.59 -4.58 -3.05
C ALA A 1 4.95 -5.86 -3.80
N LYS A 2 5.59 -6.84 -3.16
CA LYS A 2 6.10 -8.05 -3.85
C LYS A 2 5.05 -8.85 -4.61
N VAL A 3 3.79 -8.87 -4.20
CA VAL A 3 2.70 -9.56 -4.93
C VAL A 3 2.46 -8.94 -6.31
N LEU A 4 2.66 -7.64 -6.46
CA LEU A 4 2.44 -6.93 -7.72
C LEU A 4 3.63 -7.06 -8.69
N THR A 5 4.84 -7.26 -8.18
CA THR A 5 6.07 -7.17 -8.97
C THR A 5 6.82 -8.50 -9.13
N ASN A 6 6.46 -9.54 -8.37
CA ASN A 6 7.14 -10.82 -8.38
C ASN A 6 6.16 -11.96 -8.72
N TYR A 7 6.37 -12.59 -9.87
CA TYR A 7 5.50 -13.64 -10.40
C TYR A 7 5.33 -14.85 -9.46
N ASP A 8 6.40 -15.33 -8.86
CA ASP A 8 6.32 -16.50 -7.96
C ASP A 8 5.52 -16.19 -6.70
N VAL A 9 5.61 -14.95 -6.19
CA VAL A 9 4.80 -14.49 -5.06
C VAL A 9 3.35 -14.26 -5.48
N ALA A 10 3.10 -13.70 -6.67
CA ALA A 10 1.76 -13.49 -7.18
C ALA A 10 0.99 -14.81 -7.39
N ARG A 11 1.67 -15.86 -7.84
CA ARG A 11 1.07 -17.21 -8.02
C ARG A 11 0.58 -17.86 -6.72
N GLU A 12 1.01 -17.41 -5.58
CA GLU A 12 0.47 -17.89 -4.30
C GLU A 12 -0.96 -17.41 -4.04
N ALA A 13 -1.36 -16.29 -4.66
CA ALA A 13 -2.64 -15.63 -4.44
C ALA A 13 -3.57 -15.67 -5.67
N PHE A 14 -2.99 -15.83 -6.88
CA PHE A 14 -3.71 -15.75 -8.15
C PHE A 14 -3.37 -16.93 -9.07
N ASP A 15 -4.17 -17.14 -10.11
CA ASP A 15 -3.80 -18.05 -11.19
C ASP A 15 -2.64 -17.50 -12.06
N ASP A 16 -2.09 -18.35 -12.92
CA ASP A 16 -0.93 -18.03 -13.75
C ASP A 16 -1.15 -16.85 -14.70
N ALA A 17 -2.35 -16.71 -15.25
CA ALA A 17 -2.66 -15.62 -16.19
C ALA A 17 -2.70 -14.28 -15.45
N HIS A 18 -3.42 -14.23 -14.36
CA HIS A 18 -3.54 -13.04 -13.51
C HIS A 18 -2.18 -12.61 -12.94
N ALA A 19 -1.39 -13.57 -12.42
CA ALA A 19 -0.05 -13.29 -11.90
C ALA A 19 0.88 -12.69 -12.98
N ARG A 20 0.82 -13.17 -14.23
CA ARG A 20 1.60 -12.60 -15.36
C ARG A 20 1.18 -11.16 -15.65
N THR A 21 -0.13 -10.90 -15.74
CA THR A 21 -0.65 -9.55 -16.02
C THR A 21 -0.22 -8.57 -14.93
N LEU A 22 -0.25 -8.96 -13.65
CA LEU A 22 0.23 -8.11 -12.57
C LEU A 22 1.70 -7.72 -12.76
N VAL A 23 2.59 -8.67 -13.05
CA VAL A 23 4.02 -8.39 -13.25
C VAL A 23 4.30 -7.58 -14.52
N GLU A 24 3.46 -7.72 -15.55
CA GLU A 24 3.54 -6.91 -16.76
C GLU A 24 3.04 -5.47 -16.53
N THR A 25 2.13 -5.27 -15.57
CA THR A 25 1.54 -3.96 -15.23
C THR A 25 2.39 -3.17 -14.23
N PHE A 26 3.03 -3.87 -13.28
CA PHE A 26 3.75 -3.25 -12.18
C PHE A 26 5.25 -3.57 -12.22
N ARG A 27 6.07 -2.68 -11.67
CA ARG A 27 7.52 -2.86 -11.48
C ARG A 27 7.96 -2.40 -10.10
N GLU A 28 9.09 -2.90 -9.62
CA GLU A 28 9.75 -2.30 -8.45
C GLU A 28 10.26 -0.90 -8.81
N TYR A 29 10.04 0.05 -7.91
CA TYR A 29 10.53 1.41 -8.06
C TYR A 29 11.94 1.53 -7.49
N ASP A 30 12.86 2.04 -8.30
CA ASP A 30 14.18 2.47 -7.86
C ASP A 30 14.44 3.90 -8.38
N ALA A 31 14.52 4.85 -7.46
CA ALA A 31 14.73 6.25 -7.80
C ALA A 31 16.09 6.53 -8.50
N HIS A 32 17.06 5.60 -8.42
CA HIS A 32 18.36 5.75 -9.05
C HIS A 32 18.38 5.26 -10.50
N ASP A 33 17.53 4.28 -10.82
CA ASP A 33 17.48 3.63 -12.12
C ASP A 33 16.23 4.02 -12.94
N ASP A 34 15.32 4.81 -12.34
CA ASP A 34 14.08 5.24 -12.99
C ASP A 34 14.36 6.44 -13.92
N ASP A 35 14.57 6.15 -15.20
CA ASP A 35 14.72 7.14 -16.26
C ASP A 35 13.38 7.55 -16.91
N GLY A 36 12.26 7.04 -16.41
CA GLY A 36 10.91 7.33 -16.91
C GLY A 36 10.57 6.65 -18.24
N THR A 37 11.37 5.69 -18.72
CA THR A 37 11.13 4.99 -19.99
C THR A 37 10.25 3.73 -19.84
N ASP A 38 10.17 3.18 -18.65
CA ASP A 38 9.35 2.02 -18.33
C ASP A 38 7.92 2.46 -17.99
N GLU A 39 6.96 2.13 -18.84
CA GLU A 39 5.53 2.50 -18.72
C GLU A 39 4.80 1.73 -17.60
N ARG A 40 5.43 0.71 -17.01
CA ARG A 40 4.82 -0.03 -15.90
C ARG A 40 4.70 0.84 -14.65
N ILE A 41 3.66 0.57 -13.87
CA ILE A 41 3.37 1.32 -12.65
C ILE A 41 4.42 1.00 -11.58
N PRO A 42 5.13 2.01 -11.06
CA PRO A 42 6.15 1.80 -10.04
C PRO A 42 5.53 1.44 -8.69
N VAL A 43 6.10 0.45 -8.01
CA VAL A 43 5.71 0.00 -6.68
C VAL A 43 6.91 0.05 -5.74
N MET A 44 6.80 0.83 -4.68
CA MET A 44 7.85 1.01 -3.69
C MET A 44 7.50 0.32 -2.36
N ASP A 45 8.47 -0.40 -1.79
CA ASP A 45 8.40 -0.79 -0.39
C ASP A 45 8.92 0.38 0.47
N ALA A 46 7.98 1.17 0.96
CA ALA A 46 8.28 2.37 1.73
C ALA A 46 8.73 2.08 3.17
N GLY A 47 8.49 0.86 3.67
CA GLY A 47 8.84 0.48 5.04
C GLY A 47 8.40 1.55 6.04
N THR A 48 9.35 2.14 6.76
CA THR A 48 9.13 3.13 7.83
C THR A 48 9.64 4.53 7.46
N MET A 49 9.63 4.90 6.17
CA MET A 49 10.29 6.12 5.69
C MET A 49 9.74 7.44 6.26
N GLY A 50 8.47 7.47 6.73
CA GLY A 50 7.89 8.69 7.28
C GLY A 50 8.04 9.90 6.36
N MET A 51 8.65 11.01 6.84
CA MET A 51 8.88 12.21 6.04
C MET A 51 9.77 11.99 4.80
N GLY A 52 10.51 10.90 4.75
CA GLY A 52 11.29 10.50 3.57
C GLY A 52 10.43 10.17 2.33
N LEU A 53 9.12 10.00 2.49
CA LEU A 53 8.17 9.81 1.38
C LEU A 53 7.91 11.09 0.58
N ILE A 54 8.12 12.29 1.15
CA ILE A 54 7.75 13.56 0.51
C ILE A 54 8.40 13.74 -0.88
N PRO A 55 9.69 13.46 -1.10
CA PRO A 55 10.29 13.57 -2.43
C PRO A 55 9.59 12.70 -3.48
N TYR A 56 9.15 11.50 -3.08
CA TYR A 56 8.47 10.57 -3.98
C TYR A 56 7.03 11.00 -4.27
N ILE A 57 6.30 11.53 -3.27
CA ILE A 57 4.95 12.08 -3.45
C ILE A 57 4.95 13.20 -4.51
N ARG A 58 6.02 14.00 -4.56
CA ARG A 58 6.15 15.11 -5.48
C ARG A 58 6.18 14.68 -6.95
N ASP A 59 6.70 13.51 -7.24
CA ASP A 59 7.01 13.09 -8.60
C ASP A 59 5.83 12.33 -9.26
N PHE A 60 4.71 12.16 -8.54
CA PHE A 60 3.53 11.44 -9.04
C PHE A 60 2.23 12.24 -8.85
N ASP A 61 1.33 12.14 -9.84
CA ASP A 61 0.01 12.76 -9.81
C ASP A 61 -0.97 11.97 -8.93
N ARG A 62 -0.81 10.64 -8.86
CA ARG A 62 -1.63 9.74 -8.06
C ARG A 62 -0.77 8.74 -7.29
N LEU A 63 -1.13 8.51 -6.04
CA LEU A 63 -0.45 7.56 -5.15
C LEU A 63 -1.48 6.68 -4.43
N VAL A 64 -1.28 5.38 -4.45
CA VAL A 64 -2.03 4.45 -3.60
C VAL A 64 -1.11 3.90 -2.52
N ILE A 65 -1.48 4.15 -1.25
CA ILE A 65 -0.77 3.64 -0.09
C ILE A 65 -1.47 2.38 0.39
N VAL A 66 -0.72 1.29 0.56
CA VAL A 66 -1.22 0.03 1.13
C VAL A 66 -0.53 -0.21 2.47
N ASP A 67 -1.31 -0.34 3.53
CA ASP A 67 -0.77 -0.54 4.89
C ASP A 67 -1.71 -1.39 5.77
N ALA A 68 -1.17 -1.87 6.88
CA ALA A 68 -1.95 -2.51 7.92
C ALA A 68 -2.67 -1.46 8.77
N VAL A 69 -3.95 -1.68 9.07
CA VAL A 69 -4.76 -0.75 9.85
C VAL A 69 -5.32 -1.38 11.12
N ASP A 70 -5.62 -0.54 12.10
CA ASP A 70 -6.36 -0.90 13.29
C ASP A 70 -7.66 -0.08 13.35
N CYS A 71 -8.75 -0.70 12.93
CA CYS A 71 -10.08 -0.09 12.96
C CYS A 71 -10.84 -0.37 14.28
N GLY A 72 -10.14 -0.84 15.30
CA GLY A 72 -10.67 -1.08 16.63
C GLY A 72 -11.02 -2.54 16.93
N PRO A 73 -11.48 -2.81 18.17
CA PRO A 73 -11.62 -4.18 18.67
C PRO A 73 -12.71 -5.01 17.99
N ASP A 74 -13.68 -4.34 17.35
CA ASP A 74 -14.79 -5.02 16.66
C ASP A 74 -14.49 -5.27 15.18
N ALA A 75 -13.36 -4.79 14.67
CA ALA A 75 -12.99 -4.96 13.28
C ALA A 75 -12.49 -6.38 13.00
N THR A 76 -13.00 -6.98 11.94
CA THR A 76 -12.63 -8.36 11.56
C THR A 76 -11.25 -8.37 10.88
N PRO A 77 -10.27 -9.16 11.38
CA PRO A 77 -8.97 -9.30 10.74
C PRO A 77 -9.06 -9.72 9.27
N GLY A 78 -8.24 -9.12 8.41
CA GLY A 78 -8.25 -9.36 6.97
C GLY A 78 -9.31 -8.56 6.20
N THR A 79 -10.13 -7.74 6.86
CA THR A 79 -11.02 -6.83 6.15
C THR A 79 -10.21 -5.74 5.45
N CYS A 80 -10.48 -5.53 4.14
CA CYS A 80 -9.89 -4.45 3.37
C CYS A 80 -10.78 -3.21 3.42
N TYR A 81 -10.18 -2.06 3.60
CA TYR A 81 -10.83 -0.75 3.61
C TYR A 81 -10.16 0.17 2.60
N THR A 82 -10.95 0.95 1.88
CA THR A 82 -10.46 2.06 1.06
C THR A 82 -10.87 3.38 1.71
N PHE A 83 -9.95 4.34 1.79
CA PHE A 83 -10.19 5.62 2.43
C PHE A 83 -9.25 6.70 1.89
N THR A 84 -9.63 7.95 2.13
CA THR A 84 -8.79 9.11 1.82
C THR A 84 -7.95 9.52 3.04
N PRO A 85 -6.91 10.35 2.87
CA PRO A 85 -6.16 10.91 4.00
C PRO A 85 -7.03 11.68 5.00
N GLU A 86 -8.11 12.30 4.53
CA GLU A 86 -9.08 13.02 5.34
C GLU A 86 -9.87 12.06 6.24
N ASP A 87 -10.29 10.92 5.72
CA ASP A 87 -10.95 9.86 6.50
C ASP A 87 -10.02 9.32 7.59
N MET A 88 -8.73 9.15 7.29
CA MET A 88 -7.73 8.73 8.28
C MET A 88 -7.65 9.69 9.46
N ALA A 89 -7.64 10.99 9.18
CA ALA A 89 -7.57 12.02 10.21
C ALA A 89 -8.85 12.05 11.07
N ALA A 90 -10.03 11.83 10.46
CA ALA A 90 -11.32 11.87 11.14
C ALA A 90 -11.53 10.68 12.09
N TYR A 91 -11.05 9.49 11.72
CA TYR A 91 -11.36 8.26 12.45
C TYR A 91 -10.24 7.77 13.37
N SER A 92 -9.09 8.45 13.42
CA SER A 92 -7.89 7.98 14.16
C SER A 92 -7.49 6.53 13.80
N ILE A 93 -7.76 6.13 12.57
CA ILE A 93 -7.74 4.74 12.09
C ILE A 93 -6.33 4.13 12.10
N MET A 94 -5.29 4.94 12.15
CA MET A 94 -3.93 4.43 12.11
C MET A 94 -3.14 4.75 13.37
N HIS A 95 -3.18 3.85 14.32
CA HIS A 95 -2.07 3.67 15.23
C HIS A 95 -0.99 2.87 14.48
N SER A 96 -0.28 3.56 13.56
CA SER A 96 0.97 3.05 13.03
C SER A 96 1.94 2.92 14.19
N LEU A 97 2.71 1.83 14.23
CA LEU A 97 3.85 1.67 15.16
C LEU A 97 4.96 2.70 14.89
N HIS A 98 4.78 3.56 13.90
CA HIS A 98 5.74 4.58 13.49
C HIS A 98 5.42 5.89 14.21
N ASP A 99 6.43 6.57 14.72
CA ASP A 99 6.35 7.83 15.46
C ASP A 99 5.69 8.98 14.68
N MET A 100 5.45 8.79 13.37
CA MET A 100 4.85 9.78 12.49
C MET A 100 3.67 9.18 11.72
N ARG A 101 2.52 9.81 11.83
CA ARG A 101 1.31 9.39 11.09
C ARG A 101 1.46 9.71 9.60
N VAL A 102 0.97 8.82 8.74
CA VAL A 102 0.90 9.07 7.29
C VAL A 102 0.20 10.40 7.01
N SER A 103 -0.87 10.74 7.75
CA SER A 103 -1.56 12.03 7.66
C SER A 103 -0.65 13.25 7.84
N ASP A 104 0.36 13.15 8.73
CA ASP A 104 1.29 14.25 8.97
C ASP A 104 2.25 14.43 7.79
N VAL A 105 2.72 13.32 7.20
CA VAL A 105 3.53 13.33 5.97
C VAL A 105 2.77 13.98 4.83
N LEU A 106 1.51 13.60 4.62
CA LEU A 106 0.65 14.12 3.56
C LEU A 106 0.35 15.60 3.74
N ASN A 107 0.06 16.03 4.97
CA ASN A 107 -0.14 17.45 5.27
C ASN A 107 1.12 18.27 5.00
N ASN A 108 2.29 17.77 5.35
CA ASN A 108 3.56 18.43 5.06
C ASN A 108 3.85 18.50 3.55
N ALA A 109 3.55 17.43 2.79
CA ALA A 109 3.67 17.44 1.33
C ALA A 109 2.77 18.51 0.70
N ARG A 110 1.49 18.62 1.13
CA ARG A 110 0.55 19.67 0.69
C ARG A 110 1.04 21.07 1.04
N LEU A 111 1.57 21.27 2.25
CA LEU A 111 2.15 22.57 2.66
C LEU A 111 3.39 22.93 1.81
N ALA A 112 4.11 21.94 1.31
CA ALA A 112 5.23 22.12 0.37
C ALA A 112 4.76 22.38 -1.08
N GLY A 113 3.45 22.40 -1.35
CA GLY A 113 2.88 22.67 -2.67
C GLY A 113 2.75 21.43 -3.56
N HIS A 114 2.80 20.23 -2.99
CA HIS A 114 2.62 18.96 -3.72
C HIS A 114 1.16 18.50 -3.62
N ASP A 115 0.44 18.62 -4.72
CA ASP A 115 -0.98 18.23 -4.83
C ASP A 115 -1.06 16.90 -5.59
N CYS A 116 -0.98 15.80 -4.86
CA CYS A 116 -1.08 14.43 -5.37
C CYS A 116 -2.43 13.84 -4.94
N ASP A 117 -3.15 13.14 -5.84
CA ASP A 117 -4.35 12.38 -5.49
C ASP A 117 -3.93 11.13 -4.70
N ILE A 118 -4.14 11.15 -3.39
CA ILE A 118 -3.72 10.08 -2.50
C ILE A 118 -4.91 9.28 -2.05
N ARG A 119 -4.81 7.97 -2.24
CA ARG A 119 -5.78 6.97 -1.82
C ARG A 119 -5.09 5.93 -0.94
N CYS A 120 -5.85 5.31 -0.05
CA CYS A 120 -5.31 4.32 0.86
C CYS A 120 -6.12 3.03 0.80
N VAL A 121 -5.41 1.91 0.82
CA VAL A 121 -5.97 0.57 1.04
C VAL A 121 -5.43 0.08 2.37
N GLY A 122 -6.31 -0.07 3.36
CA GLY A 122 -5.97 -0.59 4.68
C GLY A 122 -6.41 -2.04 4.83
N VAL A 123 -5.53 -2.91 5.31
CA VAL A 123 -5.88 -4.27 5.67
C VAL A 123 -5.91 -4.40 7.19
N GLN A 124 -7.09 -4.76 7.75
CA GLN A 124 -7.23 -4.95 9.19
C GLN A 124 -6.25 -5.99 9.70
N LYS A 125 -5.38 -5.57 10.59
CA LYS A 125 -4.45 -6.46 11.28
C LYS A 125 -5.16 -7.46 12.17
N LYS A 126 -4.52 -8.60 12.46
CA LYS A 126 -4.90 -9.49 13.54
C LYS A 126 -3.98 -9.30 14.75
N ASP A 127 -2.67 -9.39 14.51
CA ASP A 127 -1.63 -9.25 15.52
C ASP A 127 -0.41 -8.59 14.87
N ILE A 128 0.12 -7.55 15.51
CA ILE A 128 1.33 -6.83 15.05
C ILE A 128 2.52 -7.07 15.99
N CYS A 129 2.29 -7.74 17.12
CA CYS A 129 3.33 -8.06 18.10
C CYS A 129 3.18 -9.52 18.56
N PRO A 130 3.33 -10.52 17.65
CA PRO A 130 3.28 -11.91 18.03
C PRO A 130 4.37 -12.24 19.03
N ARG A 131 4.13 -13.23 19.89
CA ARG A 131 5.13 -13.66 20.90
C ARG A 131 6.42 -14.14 20.26
N ASP A 132 6.29 -14.83 19.11
CA ASP A 132 7.41 -15.27 18.30
C ASP A 132 7.55 -14.31 17.11
N PHE A 133 8.73 -13.71 16.97
CA PHE A 133 9.01 -12.82 15.84
C PHE A 133 8.87 -13.59 14.53
N THR A 134 8.00 -13.12 13.65
CA THR A 134 7.79 -13.65 12.31
C THR A 134 7.58 -12.52 11.31
N ILE A 135 8.01 -12.77 10.07
CA ILE A 135 7.71 -11.92 8.91
C ILE A 135 6.50 -12.45 8.11
N ASP A 136 5.93 -13.58 8.52
CA ASP A 136 4.80 -14.20 7.83
C ASP A 136 3.50 -13.45 8.18
N LEU A 137 2.63 -13.34 7.18
CA LEU A 137 1.28 -12.82 7.37
C LEU A 137 0.42 -13.83 8.13
N THR A 138 -0.46 -13.35 9.00
CA THR A 138 -1.49 -14.22 9.58
C THR A 138 -2.40 -14.78 8.48
N PRO A 139 -3.05 -15.96 8.68
CA PRO A 139 -3.89 -16.56 7.66
C PRO A 139 -4.99 -15.63 7.14
N GLU A 140 -5.59 -14.82 8.02
CA GLU A 140 -6.65 -13.87 7.67
C GLU A 140 -6.11 -12.74 6.78
N VAL A 141 -4.95 -12.18 7.12
CA VAL A 141 -4.32 -11.13 6.32
C VAL A 141 -3.80 -11.70 4.99
N LYS A 142 -3.25 -12.93 4.99
CA LYS A 142 -2.83 -13.61 3.74
C LYS A 142 -4.02 -13.82 2.80
N ALA A 143 -5.18 -14.23 3.32
CA ALA A 143 -6.40 -14.41 2.53
C ALA A 143 -6.95 -13.08 1.99
N ALA A 144 -6.61 -11.95 2.61
CA ALA A 144 -7.04 -10.62 2.17
C ALA A 144 -6.21 -10.06 1.01
N VAL A 145 -5.03 -10.62 0.72
CA VAL A 145 -4.12 -10.09 -0.31
C VAL A 145 -4.79 -9.93 -1.68
N PRO A 146 -5.55 -10.90 -2.22
CA PRO A 146 -6.24 -10.70 -3.50
C PRO A 146 -7.18 -9.49 -3.48
N TYR A 147 -7.97 -9.34 -2.43
CA TYR A 147 -8.91 -8.23 -2.29
C TYR A 147 -8.21 -6.87 -2.15
N ALA A 148 -7.05 -6.83 -1.49
CA ALA A 148 -6.25 -5.62 -1.41
C ALA A 148 -5.66 -5.24 -2.78
N VAL A 149 -5.23 -6.22 -3.58
CA VAL A 149 -4.76 -5.99 -4.96
C VAL A 149 -5.90 -5.49 -5.84
N ASP A 150 -7.07 -6.12 -5.79
CA ASP A 150 -8.26 -5.67 -6.54
C ASP A 150 -8.61 -4.22 -6.18
N ALA A 151 -8.59 -3.86 -4.89
CA ALA A 151 -8.84 -2.49 -4.46
C ALA A 151 -7.78 -1.49 -4.99
N VAL A 152 -6.50 -1.89 -5.06
CA VAL A 152 -5.44 -1.06 -5.67
C VAL A 152 -5.71 -0.83 -7.14
N LEU A 153 -6.06 -1.88 -7.90
CA LEU A 153 -6.37 -1.80 -9.32
C LEU A 153 -7.58 -0.88 -9.59
N GLU A 154 -8.63 -1.04 -8.78
CA GLU A 154 -9.83 -0.17 -8.86
C GLU A 154 -9.47 1.30 -8.62
N LEU A 155 -8.69 1.60 -7.58
CA LEU A 155 -8.26 2.97 -7.26
C LEU A 155 -7.33 3.58 -8.32
N LEU A 156 -6.57 2.76 -9.03
CA LEU A 156 -5.71 3.16 -10.16
C LEU A 156 -6.47 3.18 -11.49
N GLU A 157 -7.76 2.74 -11.52
CA GLU A 157 -8.59 2.64 -12.72
C GLU A 157 -8.00 1.69 -13.78
N ILE A 158 -7.39 0.57 -13.31
CA ILE A 158 -6.78 -0.45 -14.16
C ILE A 158 -7.73 -1.63 -14.29
N GLU A 159 -8.06 -1.99 -15.53
CA GLU A 159 -8.74 -3.24 -15.87
C GLU A 159 -7.68 -4.28 -16.28
N LEU A 160 -7.68 -5.45 -15.63
CA LEU A 160 -6.80 -6.59 -15.94
C LEU A 160 -7.53 -7.61 -16.82
#